data_82bdaae546c71fb20025e3686e32a556
#
_entry.id   82bdaae546c71fb20025e3686e32a556
#
_cell.length_a   1.000
_cell.length_b   1.000
_cell.length_c   1.000
_cell.angle_alpha   90.00
_cell.angle_beta   90.00
_cell.angle_gamma   90.00
#
_symmetry.space_group_name_H-M   'P 1'
#
loop_
_entity.id
_entity.type
_entity.pdbx_description
1 polymer ?
#
loop_
_entity_poly.entity_id
_entity_poly.type
_entity_poly.pdbx_seq_one_letter_code
_entity_poly.pdbx_strand_id
1 'polypeptide(L)'
;MSLRPTPCADIPANTAAVARAAFPKGNVYLRLRDELGTIFTDAPFAPLFASRGQPAACPWRLALVTLLQFAENLSDRRAAEAVRSRIDWKYLLGLELTDPGFDASVLSEFRGRLVAGGAEQLLLDTLLTLCRERKLLRPRGRQRTDSTHVLGAVRGLNRLECAIETLRAALNALASAAPDWLRAHADPDWGERYAGRAEEAHVPPGEATRRAFAEQVGRDGHHLLAAVTAPEAPIWLREVPAVELLRRVWVQSFCLVPAEAVPAPTPGAPGQVEPLVRWRGEAEGFPAALQLISSPYDPEVRYAKKRTTAWIGYKVHLTETCDEDGPHLITHVATTPAPVADREVLAGGHEALAAKGLLPDTHLVDAGYVGAHELVASRRDHDVTLFGPTPKDHHWQAQAENGFTLRDFRLDWEREIATCPAGQRSGRWRLDQRRGHAVVKVRFSARDCQPCALKARCTHAERRELMLQPRAEHEALEAARAREGEAAFAQEYRRRAGVEGTLSAGVRAQALRRARYIGLAKTQLQHVVTAAAMNLVRLGAWLAGTPLARTRQSAFARLMLQPACA
;
A
#
# COMPACT_ATOMS: atom_id res chain seq x y z
N MET A 1 31.12 7.24 -4.83
CA MET A 1 31.13 8.63 -5.33
C MET A 1 31.04 9.57 -4.14
N SER A 2 31.72 10.73 -4.23
CA SER A 2 31.69 11.78 -3.19
C SER A 2 30.86 12.97 -3.68
N LEU A 3 30.24 13.69 -2.73
CA LEU A 3 29.53 14.92 -3.03
C LEU A 3 30.45 16.11 -2.79
N ARG A 4 30.59 16.92 -3.83
CA ARG A 4 31.11 18.30 -3.73
C ARG A 4 29.92 19.23 -4.01
N PRO A 5 29.35 19.88 -2.98
CA PRO A 5 28.19 20.74 -3.17
C PRO A 5 28.50 21.81 -4.23
N THR A 6 27.63 21.86 -5.22
CA THR A 6 27.71 22.87 -6.28
C THR A 6 26.70 23.96 -5.96
N PRO A 7 27.05 25.24 -5.98
CA PRO A 7 26.09 26.32 -5.88
C PRO A 7 25.00 26.14 -6.93
N CYS A 8 23.77 26.48 -6.55
CA CYS A 8 22.69 26.50 -7.52
C CYS A 8 22.98 27.57 -8.57
N ALA A 9 23.32 27.15 -9.77
CA ALA A 9 23.72 28.05 -10.83
C ALA A 9 22.52 28.89 -11.33
N ASP A 10 22.79 30.15 -11.65
CA ASP A 10 21.89 30.99 -12.46
C ASP A 10 21.65 30.34 -13.82
N ILE A 11 20.58 30.75 -14.47
CA ILE A 11 20.30 30.25 -15.82
C ILE A 11 21.33 30.88 -16.78
N PRO A 12 22.09 30.08 -17.56
CA PRO A 12 23.04 30.63 -18.53
C PRO A 12 22.36 31.57 -19.53
N ALA A 13 22.97 32.70 -19.83
CA ALA A 13 22.38 33.76 -20.66
C ALA A 13 21.90 33.24 -22.02
N ASN A 14 22.71 32.40 -22.68
CA ASN A 14 22.36 31.81 -23.97
C ASN A 14 21.15 30.87 -23.85
N THR A 15 21.11 30.03 -22.81
CA THR A 15 19.98 29.14 -22.55
C THR A 15 18.72 29.94 -22.29
N ALA A 16 18.82 31.02 -21.51
CA ALA A 16 17.68 31.90 -21.22
C ALA A 16 17.15 32.58 -22.49
N ALA A 17 18.02 33.12 -23.31
CA ALA A 17 17.63 33.80 -24.56
C ALA A 17 16.94 32.84 -25.54
N VAL A 18 17.53 31.65 -25.77
CA VAL A 18 16.98 30.65 -26.70
C VAL A 18 15.66 30.07 -26.16
N ALA A 19 15.57 29.76 -24.85
CA ALA A 19 14.35 29.22 -24.27
C ALA A 19 13.18 30.21 -24.37
N ARG A 20 13.39 31.47 -24.06
CA ARG A 20 12.35 32.51 -24.18
C ARG A 20 11.91 32.74 -25.62
N ALA A 21 12.85 32.69 -26.57
CA ALA A 21 12.55 32.79 -28.01
C ALA A 21 11.74 31.56 -28.49
N ALA A 22 12.10 30.35 -28.03
CA ALA A 22 11.41 29.11 -28.39
C ALA A 22 10.00 28.99 -27.80
N PHE A 23 9.77 29.61 -26.65
CA PHE A 23 8.49 29.57 -25.94
C PHE A 23 7.88 30.97 -25.71
N PRO A 24 7.51 31.71 -26.74
CA PRO A 24 7.03 33.10 -26.62
C PRO A 24 5.70 33.21 -25.85
N LYS A 25 4.90 32.15 -25.82
CA LYS A 25 3.65 32.04 -25.02
C LYS A 25 3.86 31.52 -23.60
N GLY A 26 5.14 31.31 -23.21
CA GLY A 26 5.51 30.67 -21.94
C GLY A 26 5.50 29.14 -22.01
N ASN A 27 6.18 28.54 -21.06
CA ASN A 27 6.25 27.09 -20.83
C ASN A 27 6.16 26.84 -19.33
N VAL A 28 5.56 25.72 -18.93
CA VAL A 28 5.38 25.40 -17.52
C VAL A 28 6.70 25.33 -16.75
N TYR A 29 7.76 24.80 -17.36
CA TYR A 29 9.06 24.63 -16.71
C TYR A 29 9.82 25.95 -16.58
N LEU A 30 9.71 26.83 -17.59
CA LEU A 30 10.27 28.18 -17.51
C LEU A 30 9.61 28.94 -16.35
N ARG A 31 8.28 28.92 -16.29
CA ARG A 31 7.52 29.58 -15.24
C ARG A 31 7.86 29.04 -13.84
N LEU A 32 7.96 27.72 -13.69
CA LEU A 32 8.36 27.11 -12.43
C LEU A 32 9.73 27.63 -11.97
N ARG A 33 10.70 27.76 -12.88
CA ARG A 33 12.02 28.30 -12.55
C ARG A 33 11.96 29.79 -12.19
N ASP A 34 11.23 30.57 -12.95
CA ASP A 34 11.15 32.02 -12.76
C ASP A 34 10.42 32.36 -11.43
N GLU A 35 9.35 31.64 -11.10
CA GLU A 35 8.52 31.90 -9.91
C GLU A 35 9.06 31.23 -8.63
N LEU A 36 9.54 30.00 -8.73
CA LEU A 36 9.96 29.22 -7.56
C LEU A 36 11.49 29.28 -7.33
N GLY A 37 12.27 29.67 -8.32
CA GLY A 37 13.73 29.62 -8.25
C GLY A 37 14.24 28.18 -8.27
N THR A 38 15.27 27.91 -7.45
CA THR A 38 15.82 26.56 -7.30
C THR A 38 15.04 25.80 -6.22
N ILE A 39 14.40 24.69 -6.62
CA ILE A 39 13.55 23.88 -5.72
C ILE A 39 14.39 23.04 -4.75
N PHE A 40 15.48 22.47 -5.23
CA PHE A 40 16.37 21.60 -4.46
C PHE A 40 17.77 22.19 -4.34
N THR A 41 18.46 21.83 -3.26
CA THR A 41 19.89 22.14 -3.03
C THR A 41 20.63 20.83 -2.71
N ASP A 42 21.95 20.83 -2.79
CA ASP A 42 22.74 19.63 -2.50
C ASP A 42 22.82 19.28 -1.01
N ALA A 43 22.61 20.24 -0.12
CA ALA A 43 22.78 20.05 1.32
C ALA A 43 21.95 18.90 1.91
N PRO A 44 20.64 18.75 1.60
CA PRO A 44 19.83 17.64 2.12
C PRO A 44 20.27 16.26 1.63
N PHE A 45 20.99 16.20 0.50
CA PHE A 45 21.48 14.94 -0.07
C PHE A 45 22.88 14.57 0.42
N ALA A 46 23.61 15.48 1.10
CA ALA A 46 24.98 15.24 1.54
C ALA A 46 25.18 13.95 2.35
N PRO A 47 24.27 13.56 3.28
CA PRO A 47 24.39 12.32 4.01
C PRO A 47 24.36 11.04 3.16
N LEU A 48 23.85 11.11 1.93
CA LEU A 48 23.74 9.97 1.01
C LEU A 48 25.05 9.69 0.24
N PHE A 49 26.07 10.53 0.42
CA PHE A 49 27.32 10.46 -0.33
C PHE A 49 28.51 10.42 0.62
N ALA A 50 29.58 9.75 0.20
CA ALA A 50 30.84 9.79 0.90
C ALA A 50 31.51 11.18 0.79
N SER A 51 32.37 11.52 1.75
CA SER A 51 33.14 12.78 1.74
C SER A 51 34.32 12.74 0.76
N ARG A 52 34.78 11.56 0.35
CA ARG A 52 35.94 11.34 -0.53
C ARG A 52 35.60 10.34 -1.63
N GLY A 53 36.22 10.51 -2.80
CA GLY A 53 36.05 9.62 -3.95
C GLY A 53 35.79 10.39 -5.24
N GLN A 54 35.43 9.69 -6.30
CA GLN A 54 35.05 10.29 -7.58
C GLN A 54 33.83 11.20 -7.41
N PRO A 55 33.82 12.42 -7.96
CA PRO A 55 32.71 13.34 -7.87
C PRO A 55 31.40 12.73 -8.41
N ALA A 56 30.33 12.88 -7.66
CA ALA A 56 28.99 12.50 -8.10
C ALA A 56 28.41 13.58 -9.04
N ALA A 57 27.47 13.20 -9.90
CA ALA A 57 26.60 14.15 -10.56
C ALA A 57 25.77 14.92 -9.50
N CYS A 58 25.46 16.17 -9.80
CA CYS A 58 24.82 17.12 -8.91
C CYS A 58 23.46 16.60 -8.38
N PRO A 59 23.30 16.26 -7.10
CA PRO A 59 22.09 15.60 -6.58
C PRO A 59 20.82 16.41 -6.72
N TRP A 60 20.89 17.74 -6.56
CA TRP A 60 19.72 18.60 -6.70
C TRP A 60 19.14 18.57 -8.13
N ARG A 61 20.03 18.48 -9.14
CA ARG A 61 19.60 18.31 -10.54
C ARG A 61 18.99 16.95 -10.78
N LEU A 62 19.61 15.89 -10.24
CA LEU A 62 19.06 14.52 -10.33
C LEU A 62 17.69 14.40 -9.67
N ALA A 63 17.48 15.07 -8.53
CA ALA A 63 16.19 15.15 -7.87
C ALA A 63 15.13 15.78 -8.80
N LEU A 64 15.45 16.94 -9.38
CA LEU A 64 14.54 17.64 -10.28
C LEU A 64 14.28 16.85 -11.57
N VAL A 65 15.32 16.26 -12.17
CA VAL A 65 15.18 15.37 -13.35
C VAL A 65 14.29 14.16 -13.01
N THR A 66 14.43 13.59 -11.81
CA THR A 66 13.57 12.49 -11.37
C THR A 66 12.11 12.92 -11.28
N LEU A 67 11.80 14.12 -10.78
CA LEU A 67 10.43 14.65 -10.78
C LEU A 67 9.90 14.86 -12.23
N LEU A 68 10.71 15.44 -13.10
CA LEU A 68 10.33 15.65 -14.50
C LEU A 68 10.08 14.32 -15.23
N GLN A 69 10.94 13.33 -14.98
CA GLN A 69 10.82 11.98 -15.50
C GLN A 69 9.45 11.37 -15.14
N PHE A 70 9.04 11.50 -13.88
CA PHE A 70 7.76 10.96 -13.43
C PHE A 70 6.57 11.81 -13.87
N ALA A 71 6.72 13.13 -13.97
CA ALA A 71 5.68 14.02 -14.50
C ALA A 71 5.32 13.67 -15.95
N GLU A 72 6.31 13.32 -16.75
CA GLU A 72 6.13 12.95 -18.16
C GLU A 72 6.13 11.44 -18.43
N ASN A 73 6.19 10.62 -17.37
CA ASN A 73 6.19 9.15 -17.44
C ASN A 73 7.29 8.57 -18.35
N LEU A 74 8.49 9.11 -18.27
CA LEU A 74 9.63 8.70 -19.09
C LEU A 74 10.39 7.52 -18.45
N SER A 75 11.10 6.75 -19.31
CA SER A 75 12.16 5.83 -18.87
C SER A 75 13.43 6.60 -18.49
N ASP A 76 14.35 5.98 -17.74
CA ASP A 76 15.63 6.58 -17.38
C ASP A 76 16.42 7.06 -18.63
N ARG A 77 16.43 6.24 -19.66
CA ARG A 77 17.11 6.56 -20.93
C ARG A 77 16.49 7.80 -21.61
N ARG A 78 15.16 7.85 -21.68
CA ARG A 78 14.47 9.01 -22.26
C ARG A 78 14.62 10.27 -21.40
N ALA A 79 14.67 10.15 -20.09
CA ALA A 79 14.91 11.28 -19.19
C ALA A 79 16.33 11.85 -19.37
N ALA A 80 17.35 10.99 -19.42
CA ALA A 80 18.73 11.41 -19.70
C ALA A 80 18.86 12.07 -21.09
N GLU A 81 18.16 11.55 -22.10
CA GLU A 81 18.09 12.17 -23.44
C GLU A 81 17.39 13.54 -23.39
N ALA A 82 16.31 13.68 -22.63
CA ALA A 82 15.59 14.93 -22.47
C ALA A 82 16.47 16.01 -21.82
N VAL A 83 17.31 15.67 -20.82
CA VAL A 83 18.30 16.60 -20.24
C VAL A 83 19.25 17.12 -21.31
N ARG A 84 19.68 16.28 -22.25
CA ARG A 84 20.61 16.62 -23.33
C ARG A 84 19.95 17.49 -24.39
N SER A 85 18.72 17.17 -24.78
CA SER A 85 18.10 17.69 -26.01
C SER A 85 17.07 18.80 -25.78
N ARG A 86 16.44 18.87 -24.58
CA ARG A 86 15.31 19.77 -24.35
C ARG A 86 15.73 21.11 -23.75
N ILE A 87 15.38 22.18 -24.45
CA ILE A 87 15.69 23.57 -24.06
C ILE A 87 14.96 23.96 -22.79
N ASP A 88 13.68 23.58 -22.62
CA ASP A 88 12.89 23.87 -21.44
C ASP A 88 13.42 23.16 -20.18
N TRP A 89 13.93 21.92 -20.31
CA TRP A 89 14.59 21.23 -19.22
C TRP A 89 15.94 21.87 -18.89
N LYS A 90 16.74 22.25 -19.88
CA LYS A 90 18.02 22.97 -19.67
C LYS A 90 17.79 24.29 -18.92
N TYR A 91 16.74 25.03 -19.27
CA TYR A 91 16.34 26.24 -18.55
C TYR A 91 16.04 25.99 -17.10
N LEU A 92 15.16 25.02 -16.81
CA LEU A 92 14.76 24.67 -15.44
C LEU A 92 15.95 24.18 -14.60
N LEU A 93 16.85 23.40 -15.19
CA LEU A 93 18.02 22.81 -14.55
C LEU A 93 19.23 23.77 -14.46
N GLY A 94 19.17 24.96 -15.06
CA GLY A 94 20.31 25.89 -15.12
C GLY A 94 21.50 25.28 -15.83
N LEU A 95 21.29 24.68 -17.02
CA LEU A 95 22.30 24.02 -17.82
C LEU A 95 22.63 24.84 -19.07
N GLU A 96 23.89 24.79 -19.51
CA GLU A 96 24.30 25.30 -20.80
C GLU A 96 23.62 24.52 -21.95
N LEU A 97 23.43 25.17 -23.10
CA LEU A 97 22.89 24.52 -24.30
C LEU A 97 23.74 23.33 -24.74
N THR A 98 25.05 23.43 -24.55
CA THR A 98 26.05 22.42 -24.92
C THR A 98 26.27 21.35 -23.85
N ASP A 99 25.59 21.44 -22.69
CA ASP A 99 25.73 20.44 -21.62
C ASP A 99 25.39 19.04 -22.17
N PRO A 100 26.32 18.06 -22.04
CA PRO A 100 26.15 16.72 -22.61
C PRO A 100 25.16 15.84 -21.83
N GLY A 101 24.66 16.29 -20.68
CA GLY A 101 23.85 15.47 -19.76
C GLY A 101 24.68 14.39 -19.06
N PHE A 102 24.02 13.29 -18.75
CA PHE A 102 24.60 12.16 -18.01
C PHE A 102 24.07 10.82 -18.54
N ASP A 103 24.72 9.71 -18.15
CA ASP A 103 24.25 8.36 -18.48
C ASP A 103 22.98 7.99 -17.67
N ALA A 104 22.07 7.26 -18.29
CA ALA A 104 20.79 6.87 -17.68
C ALA A 104 20.94 6.08 -16.36
N SER A 105 22.05 5.34 -16.19
CA SER A 105 22.34 4.58 -14.97
C SER A 105 22.45 5.46 -13.72
N VAL A 106 22.86 6.72 -13.90
CA VAL A 106 23.00 7.70 -12.80
C VAL A 106 21.66 7.94 -12.09
N LEU A 107 20.54 7.95 -12.81
CA LEU A 107 19.20 8.05 -12.19
C LEU A 107 18.86 6.82 -11.34
N SER A 108 19.21 5.63 -11.81
CA SER A 108 19.01 4.39 -11.06
C SER A 108 19.86 4.36 -9.79
N GLU A 109 21.15 4.75 -9.89
CA GLU A 109 22.04 4.86 -8.73
C GLU A 109 21.56 5.90 -7.72
N PHE A 110 21.10 7.07 -8.19
CA PHE A 110 20.57 8.11 -7.32
C PHE A 110 19.35 7.61 -6.53
N ARG A 111 18.39 6.97 -7.20
CA ARG A 111 17.24 6.37 -6.51
C ARG A 111 17.66 5.25 -5.54
N GLY A 112 18.64 4.44 -5.91
CA GLY A 112 19.23 3.43 -5.01
C GLY A 112 19.80 4.06 -3.74
N ARG A 113 20.46 5.22 -3.82
CA ARG A 113 20.98 5.96 -2.67
C ARG A 113 19.86 6.51 -1.79
N LEU A 114 18.79 7.05 -2.38
CA LEU A 114 17.63 7.53 -1.62
C LEU A 114 17.02 6.39 -0.79
N VAL A 115 16.83 5.21 -1.38
CA VAL A 115 16.30 4.03 -0.67
C VAL A 115 17.26 3.53 0.39
N ALA A 116 18.55 3.37 0.07
CA ALA A 116 19.55 2.88 1.02
C ALA A 116 19.77 3.82 2.21
N GLY A 117 19.55 5.11 2.01
CA GLY A 117 19.66 6.13 3.05
C GLY A 117 18.36 6.44 3.79
N GLY A 118 17.24 5.71 3.53
CA GLY A 118 15.93 5.99 4.14
C GLY A 118 15.38 7.38 3.79
N ALA A 119 15.75 7.91 2.62
CA ALA A 119 15.45 9.28 2.20
C ALA A 119 14.36 9.35 1.10
N GLU A 120 13.45 8.36 1.07
CA GLU A 120 12.40 8.27 0.05
C GLU A 120 11.48 9.48 0.05
N GLN A 121 11.20 10.05 1.23
CA GLN A 121 10.31 11.21 1.39
C GLN A 121 10.96 12.55 1.01
N LEU A 122 12.30 12.60 0.93
CA LEU A 122 13.06 13.84 0.80
C LEU A 122 12.60 14.74 -0.35
N LEU A 123 12.28 14.14 -1.52
CA LEU A 123 11.88 14.90 -2.70
C LEU A 123 10.51 15.58 -2.51
N LEU A 124 9.55 14.89 -1.92
CA LEU A 124 8.25 15.45 -1.64
C LEU A 124 8.33 16.48 -0.52
N ASP A 125 9.04 16.18 0.56
CA ASP A 125 9.13 17.03 1.74
C ASP A 125 9.83 18.36 1.44
N THR A 126 10.87 18.35 0.60
CA THR A 126 11.53 19.58 0.15
C THR A 126 10.57 20.47 -0.64
N LEU A 127 9.81 19.87 -1.57
CA LEU A 127 8.81 20.62 -2.35
C LEU A 127 7.69 21.18 -1.45
N LEU A 128 7.21 20.41 -0.47
CA LEU A 128 6.20 20.87 0.48
C LEU A 128 6.72 21.99 1.39
N THR A 129 7.98 21.94 1.80
CA THR A 129 8.63 23.00 2.58
C THR A 129 8.64 24.31 1.78
N LEU A 130 9.06 24.27 0.52
CA LEU A 130 9.00 25.42 -0.38
C LEU A 130 7.58 25.96 -0.52
N CYS A 131 6.58 25.07 -0.70
CA CYS A 131 5.18 25.46 -0.81
C CYS A 131 4.66 26.15 0.48
N ARG A 132 5.10 25.68 1.66
CA ARG A 132 4.76 26.30 2.94
C ARG A 132 5.39 27.68 3.08
N GLU A 133 6.65 27.85 2.75
CA GLU A 133 7.36 29.14 2.74
C GLU A 133 6.68 30.16 1.82
N ARG A 134 6.17 29.70 0.69
CA ARG A 134 5.41 30.49 -0.29
C ARG A 134 3.94 30.67 0.08
N LYS A 135 3.49 30.22 1.28
CA LYS A 135 2.12 30.31 1.78
C LYS A 135 1.08 29.63 0.88
N LEU A 136 1.50 28.63 0.10
CA LEU A 136 0.63 27.80 -0.74
C LEU A 136 0.00 26.63 0.04
N LEU A 137 0.48 26.35 1.24
CA LEU A 137 -0.06 25.37 2.17
C LEU A 137 -0.50 26.07 3.45
N ARG A 138 -1.74 25.83 3.87
CA ARG A 138 -2.29 26.35 5.11
C ARG A 138 -1.97 25.42 6.28
N PRO A 139 -1.48 25.94 7.42
CA PRO A 139 -1.46 25.19 8.66
C PRO A 139 -2.89 24.81 9.06
N ARG A 140 -3.08 23.60 9.52
CA ARG A 140 -4.38 23.13 10.03
C ARG A 140 -5.55 23.29 9.04
N GLY A 141 -5.27 23.26 7.72
CA GLY A 141 -6.29 23.24 6.69
C GLY A 141 -7.03 21.89 6.59
N ARG A 142 -7.91 21.75 5.61
CA ARG A 142 -8.60 20.49 5.32
C ARG A 142 -7.73 19.60 4.44
N GLN A 143 -7.70 18.32 4.77
CA GLN A 143 -7.06 17.31 3.92
C GLN A 143 -7.99 16.13 3.67
N ARG A 144 -7.73 15.38 2.62
CA ARG A 144 -8.49 14.19 2.25
C ARG A 144 -7.55 13.06 1.85
N THR A 145 -7.92 11.83 2.21
CA THR A 145 -7.16 10.62 1.90
C THR A 145 -8.01 9.58 1.20
N ASP A 146 -7.42 8.91 0.23
CA ASP A 146 -7.95 7.70 -0.37
C ASP A 146 -6.84 6.78 -0.85
N SER A 147 -7.19 5.52 -1.13
CA SER A 147 -6.25 4.50 -1.56
C SER A 147 -6.63 3.89 -2.91
N THR A 148 -5.62 3.36 -3.59
CA THR A 148 -5.85 2.51 -4.76
C THR A 148 -4.90 1.32 -4.76
N HIS A 149 -5.33 0.22 -5.42
CA HIS A 149 -4.48 -0.95 -5.61
C HIS A 149 -3.31 -0.65 -6.56
N VAL A 150 -2.21 -1.37 -6.35
CA VAL A 150 -1.00 -1.30 -7.17
C VAL A 150 -0.57 -2.72 -7.53
N LEU A 151 -0.50 -3.01 -8.81
CA LEU A 151 0.00 -4.28 -9.32
C LEU A 151 1.53 -4.33 -9.10
N GLY A 152 2.02 -5.42 -8.53
CA GLY A 152 3.46 -5.66 -8.40
C GLY A 152 4.17 -5.68 -9.76
N ALA A 153 5.47 -5.42 -9.77
CA ALA A 153 6.30 -5.50 -10.98
C ALA A 153 6.59 -6.95 -11.41
N VAL A 154 5.91 -7.90 -10.80
CA VAL A 154 6.03 -9.34 -11.06
C VAL A 154 4.72 -9.89 -11.59
N ARG A 155 4.81 -10.99 -12.32
CA ARG A 155 3.61 -11.71 -12.75
C ARG A 155 2.81 -12.23 -11.55
N GLY A 156 1.49 -12.15 -11.63
CA GLY A 156 0.60 -12.79 -10.67
C GLY A 156 0.63 -14.31 -10.87
N LEU A 157 0.98 -15.05 -9.82
CA LEU A 157 1.03 -16.49 -9.77
C LEU A 157 -0.12 -17.01 -8.90
N ASN A 158 -0.75 -18.11 -9.31
CA ASN A 158 -1.60 -18.84 -8.38
C ASN A 158 -0.73 -19.57 -7.34
N ARG A 159 -1.35 -20.14 -6.32
CA ARG A 159 -0.61 -20.74 -5.21
C ARG A 159 0.30 -21.91 -5.63
N LEU A 160 -0.13 -22.74 -6.58
CA LEU A 160 0.67 -23.85 -7.10
C LEU A 160 1.83 -23.36 -7.99
N GLU A 161 1.54 -22.41 -8.89
CA GLU A 161 2.58 -21.75 -9.69
C GLU A 161 3.62 -21.06 -8.80
N CYS A 162 3.19 -20.43 -7.70
CA CYS A 162 4.11 -19.82 -6.75
C CYS A 162 5.03 -20.86 -6.09
N ALA A 163 4.52 -22.05 -5.72
CA ALA A 163 5.34 -23.13 -5.18
C ALA A 163 6.35 -23.65 -6.22
N ILE A 164 5.90 -23.94 -7.44
CA ILE A 164 6.75 -24.40 -8.54
C ILE A 164 7.85 -23.38 -8.85
N GLU A 165 7.50 -22.10 -9.05
CA GLU A 165 8.45 -21.04 -9.35
C GLU A 165 9.44 -20.78 -8.21
N THR A 166 9.00 -20.98 -6.96
CA THR A 166 9.91 -20.82 -5.80
C THR A 166 10.92 -21.97 -5.75
N LEU A 167 10.50 -23.21 -6.01
CA LEU A 167 11.42 -24.34 -6.12
C LEU A 167 12.39 -24.13 -7.29
N ARG A 168 11.89 -23.75 -8.45
CA ARG A 168 12.70 -23.44 -9.62
C ARG A 168 13.72 -22.33 -9.35
N ALA A 169 13.33 -21.27 -8.65
CA ALA A 169 14.24 -20.19 -8.27
C ALA A 169 15.36 -20.68 -7.33
N ALA A 170 15.04 -21.55 -6.36
CA ALA A 170 16.02 -22.16 -5.48
C ALA A 170 16.99 -23.08 -6.24
N LEU A 171 16.46 -23.94 -7.13
CA LEU A 171 17.28 -24.80 -7.98
C LEU A 171 18.24 -24.01 -8.88
N ASN A 172 17.78 -22.93 -9.51
CA ASN A 172 18.63 -22.06 -10.32
C ASN A 172 19.72 -21.36 -9.51
N ALA A 173 19.39 -20.88 -8.29
CA ALA A 173 20.37 -20.28 -7.40
C ALA A 173 21.45 -21.27 -6.98
N LEU A 174 21.05 -22.51 -6.61
CA LEU A 174 21.96 -23.56 -6.23
C LEU A 174 22.78 -24.08 -7.44
N ALA A 175 22.18 -24.17 -8.62
CA ALA A 175 22.90 -24.52 -9.85
C ALA A 175 24.02 -23.54 -10.19
N SER A 176 23.82 -22.25 -9.84
CA SER A 176 24.84 -21.22 -10.03
C SER A 176 25.90 -21.20 -8.93
N ALA A 177 25.52 -21.46 -7.68
CA ALA A 177 26.41 -21.33 -6.53
C ALA A 177 27.12 -22.65 -6.15
N ALA A 178 26.48 -23.80 -6.36
CA ALA A 178 26.98 -25.14 -5.95
C ALA A 178 26.55 -26.22 -6.97
N PRO A 179 26.99 -26.14 -8.24
CA PRO A 179 26.52 -27.05 -9.31
C PRO A 179 26.78 -28.51 -9.03
N ASP A 180 27.95 -28.85 -8.51
CA ASP A 180 28.32 -30.25 -8.25
C ASP A 180 27.55 -30.85 -7.07
N TRP A 181 27.33 -30.04 -6.03
CA TRP A 181 26.48 -30.42 -4.91
C TRP A 181 25.05 -30.69 -5.39
N LEU A 182 24.50 -29.79 -6.20
CA LEU A 182 23.13 -29.95 -6.72
C LEU A 182 23.00 -31.20 -7.59
N ARG A 183 23.97 -31.49 -8.48
CA ARG A 183 23.96 -32.72 -9.31
C ARG A 183 23.91 -33.98 -8.46
N ALA A 184 24.61 -34.00 -7.34
CA ALA A 184 24.65 -35.15 -6.44
C ALA A 184 23.34 -35.39 -5.67
N HIS A 185 22.49 -34.37 -5.53
CA HIS A 185 21.29 -34.41 -4.69
C HIS A 185 19.98 -34.20 -5.47
N ALA A 186 20.04 -33.75 -6.73
CA ALA A 186 18.86 -33.57 -7.55
C ALA A 186 18.32 -34.90 -8.10
N ASP A 187 17.00 -35.05 -8.01
CA ASP A 187 16.31 -36.12 -8.68
C ASP A 187 16.40 -35.94 -10.22
N PRO A 188 16.69 -37.00 -11.01
CA PRO A 188 16.78 -36.92 -12.47
C PRO A 188 15.54 -36.28 -13.14
N ASP A 189 14.35 -36.52 -12.61
CA ASP A 189 13.10 -36.00 -13.16
C ASP A 189 12.89 -34.51 -12.90
N TRP A 190 13.69 -33.89 -12.02
CA TRP A 190 13.56 -32.44 -11.75
C TRP A 190 13.89 -31.59 -12.97
N GLY A 191 14.77 -32.09 -13.86
CA GLY A 191 15.05 -31.43 -15.12
C GLY A 191 13.80 -31.25 -15.98
N GLU A 192 13.00 -32.28 -16.11
CA GLU A 192 11.73 -32.22 -16.86
C GLU A 192 10.69 -31.34 -16.16
N ARG A 193 10.56 -31.45 -14.81
CA ARG A 193 9.55 -30.73 -14.05
C ARG A 193 9.83 -29.24 -13.83
N TYR A 194 11.10 -28.83 -13.71
CA TYR A 194 11.46 -27.47 -13.22
C TYR A 194 12.44 -26.70 -14.13
N ALA A 195 12.90 -27.22 -15.25
CA ALA A 195 13.75 -26.45 -16.17
C ALA A 195 12.98 -25.30 -16.84
N GLY A 196 11.72 -25.55 -17.21
CA GLY A 196 10.80 -24.54 -17.75
C GLY A 196 10.15 -23.66 -16.67
N ARG A 197 9.46 -22.61 -17.09
CA ARG A 197 8.64 -21.78 -16.20
C ARG A 197 7.39 -22.53 -15.75
N ALA A 198 6.80 -22.16 -14.61
CA ALA A 198 5.56 -22.77 -14.11
C ALA A 198 4.39 -22.72 -15.11
N GLU A 199 4.39 -21.76 -16.04
CA GLU A 199 3.43 -21.64 -17.14
C GLU A 199 3.53 -22.77 -18.16
N GLU A 200 4.74 -23.26 -18.34
CA GLU A 200 5.09 -24.33 -19.27
C GLU A 200 4.94 -25.70 -18.61
N ALA A 201 4.81 -25.71 -17.26
CA ALA A 201 4.54 -26.93 -16.51
C ALA A 201 3.16 -27.47 -16.88
N HIS A 202 3.10 -28.71 -17.35
CA HIS A 202 1.87 -29.42 -17.64
C HIS A 202 1.13 -29.75 -16.33
N VAL A 203 0.43 -28.73 -15.77
CA VAL A 203 -0.44 -28.94 -14.60
C VAL A 203 -1.63 -29.78 -15.03
N PRO A 204 -1.82 -30.99 -14.47
CA PRO A 204 -2.87 -31.90 -14.92
C PRO A 204 -4.26 -31.30 -14.72
N PRO A 205 -5.23 -31.54 -15.62
CA PRO A 205 -6.61 -31.16 -15.42
C PRO A 205 -7.26 -32.02 -14.32
N GLY A 206 -8.26 -31.43 -13.65
CA GLY A 206 -8.98 -32.12 -12.56
C GLY A 206 -8.42 -31.78 -11.15
N GLU A 207 -9.27 -31.78 -10.15
CA GLU A 207 -8.91 -31.38 -8.78
C GLU A 207 -7.98 -32.41 -8.09
N ALA A 208 -8.32 -33.69 -8.20
CA ALA A 208 -7.56 -34.79 -7.58
C ALA A 208 -6.16 -34.91 -8.18
N THR A 209 -6.05 -34.88 -9.51
CA THR A 209 -4.76 -34.96 -10.22
C THR A 209 -3.90 -33.74 -9.99
N ARG A 210 -4.51 -32.55 -9.92
CA ARG A 210 -3.80 -31.32 -9.58
C ARG A 210 -3.29 -31.35 -8.15
N ARG A 211 -4.06 -31.90 -7.21
CA ARG A 211 -3.64 -32.08 -5.82
C ARG A 211 -2.46 -33.06 -5.72
N ALA A 212 -2.54 -34.19 -6.39
CA ALA A 212 -1.45 -35.18 -6.42
C ALA A 212 -0.16 -34.56 -7.00
N PHE A 213 -0.26 -33.79 -8.07
CA PHE A 213 0.87 -33.05 -8.65
C PHE A 213 1.42 -31.98 -7.66
N ALA A 214 0.57 -31.24 -6.97
CA ALA A 214 1.01 -30.29 -5.95
C ALA A 214 1.74 -30.99 -4.81
N GLU A 215 1.29 -32.16 -4.37
CA GLU A 215 1.94 -32.96 -3.34
C GLU A 215 3.28 -33.56 -3.83
N GLN A 216 3.41 -33.85 -5.13
CA GLN A 216 4.72 -34.23 -5.73
C GLN A 216 5.69 -33.03 -5.66
N VAL A 217 5.27 -31.83 -6.08
CA VAL A 217 6.08 -30.63 -5.95
C VAL A 217 6.47 -30.40 -4.48
N GLY A 218 5.54 -30.70 -3.56
CA GLY A 218 5.78 -30.63 -2.12
C GLY A 218 6.89 -31.57 -1.64
N ARG A 219 6.88 -32.84 -2.12
CA ARG A 219 7.93 -33.84 -1.82
C ARG A 219 9.29 -33.39 -2.37
N ASP A 220 9.33 -32.95 -3.62
CA ASP A 220 10.57 -32.53 -4.28
C ASP A 220 11.25 -31.37 -3.51
N GLY A 221 10.49 -30.36 -3.13
CA GLY A 221 11.05 -29.26 -2.34
C GLY A 221 11.38 -29.64 -0.89
N HIS A 222 10.64 -30.58 -0.29
CA HIS A 222 11.00 -31.13 1.01
C HIS A 222 12.33 -31.90 0.93
N HIS A 223 12.52 -32.69 -0.08
CA HIS A 223 13.79 -33.41 -0.36
C HIS A 223 14.97 -32.42 -0.49
N LEU A 224 14.81 -31.35 -1.29
CA LEU A 224 15.83 -30.31 -1.42
C LEU A 224 16.15 -29.63 -0.09
N LEU A 225 15.11 -29.26 0.66
CA LEU A 225 15.28 -28.61 1.97
C LEU A 225 15.96 -29.54 2.99
N ALA A 226 15.61 -30.84 3.00
CA ALA A 226 16.27 -31.85 3.83
C ALA A 226 17.75 -32.02 3.45
N ALA A 227 18.06 -32.11 2.16
CA ALA A 227 19.44 -32.19 1.69
C ALA A 227 20.28 -30.97 2.07
N VAL A 228 19.74 -29.77 1.91
CA VAL A 228 20.43 -28.50 2.32
C VAL A 228 20.66 -28.42 3.83
N THR A 229 19.80 -29.03 4.63
CA THR A 229 19.90 -29.01 6.10
C THR A 229 20.63 -30.22 6.68
N ALA A 230 21.05 -31.18 5.86
CA ALA A 230 21.81 -32.36 6.28
C ALA A 230 23.14 -31.93 6.94
N PRO A 231 23.65 -32.71 7.93
CA PRO A 231 24.89 -32.36 8.64
C PRO A 231 26.11 -32.22 7.73
N GLU A 232 26.18 -33.01 6.65
CA GLU A 232 27.24 -33.03 5.64
C GLU A 232 27.15 -31.91 4.61
N ALA A 233 26.00 -31.22 4.53
CA ALA A 233 25.80 -30.14 3.57
C ALA A 233 26.58 -28.88 3.97
N PRO A 234 27.20 -28.14 3.03
CA PRO A 234 27.84 -26.87 3.30
C PRO A 234 26.87 -25.90 3.97
N ILE A 235 27.25 -25.37 5.16
CA ILE A 235 26.35 -24.58 6.01
C ILE A 235 25.80 -23.33 5.31
N TRP A 236 26.57 -22.72 4.42
CA TRP A 236 26.20 -21.53 3.67
C TRP A 236 25.06 -21.74 2.67
N LEU A 237 24.76 -22.99 2.27
CA LEU A 237 23.62 -23.29 1.39
C LEU A 237 22.29 -22.86 2.03
N ARG A 238 22.20 -22.92 3.36
CA ARG A 238 21.02 -22.47 4.13
C ARG A 238 20.82 -20.96 4.07
N GLU A 239 21.91 -20.21 3.84
CA GLU A 239 21.90 -18.74 3.77
C GLU A 239 21.59 -18.21 2.36
N VAL A 240 21.50 -19.08 1.36
CA VAL A 240 21.10 -18.69 0.01
C VAL A 240 19.67 -18.11 0.05
N PRO A 241 19.46 -16.85 -0.34
CA PRO A 241 18.15 -16.18 -0.19
C PRO A 241 16.98 -16.93 -0.82
N ALA A 242 17.22 -17.60 -1.96
CA ALA A 242 16.21 -18.39 -2.66
C ALA A 242 15.85 -19.68 -1.89
N VAL A 243 16.78 -20.26 -1.13
CA VAL A 243 16.54 -21.43 -0.27
C VAL A 243 15.73 -21.03 0.96
N GLU A 244 16.06 -19.92 1.59
CA GLU A 244 15.28 -19.39 2.71
C GLU A 244 13.84 -19.03 2.26
N LEU A 245 13.69 -18.46 1.08
CA LEU A 245 12.38 -18.17 0.51
C LEU A 245 11.61 -19.46 0.22
N LEU A 246 12.28 -20.48 -0.30
CA LEU A 246 11.70 -21.82 -0.51
C LEU A 246 11.15 -22.37 0.81
N ARG A 247 11.93 -22.34 1.88
CA ARG A 247 11.53 -22.80 3.20
C ARG A 247 10.23 -22.10 3.68
N ARG A 248 10.14 -20.78 3.52
CA ARG A 248 8.96 -19.99 3.89
C ARG A 248 7.72 -20.35 3.06
N VAL A 249 7.87 -20.48 1.75
CA VAL A 249 6.77 -20.85 0.84
C VAL A 249 6.32 -22.29 1.09
N TRP A 250 7.24 -23.20 1.49
CA TRP A 250 6.88 -24.57 1.84
C TRP A 250 6.02 -24.64 3.11
N VAL A 251 6.40 -23.93 4.16
CA VAL A 251 5.63 -23.86 5.41
C VAL A 251 4.22 -23.30 5.18
N GLN A 252 4.06 -22.34 4.29
CA GLN A 252 2.72 -21.79 3.99
C GLN A 252 1.87 -22.69 3.09
N SER A 253 2.49 -23.52 2.27
CA SER A 253 1.82 -24.27 1.19
C SER A 253 1.59 -25.73 1.50
N PHE A 254 2.42 -26.32 2.35
CA PHE A 254 2.44 -27.75 2.66
C PHE A 254 2.38 -28.00 4.16
N CYS A 255 1.96 -29.20 4.52
CA CYS A 255 2.04 -29.75 5.88
C CYS A 255 2.63 -31.15 5.83
N LEU A 256 3.41 -31.49 6.86
CA LEU A 256 3.93 -32.83 7.07
C LEU A 256 2.91 -33.62 7.91
N VAL A 257 2.58 -34.80 7.45
CA VAL A 257 1.76 -35.74 8.22
C VAL A 257 2.71 -36.65 8.98
N PRO A 258 2.59 -36.78 10.32
CA PRO A 258 3.41 -37.71 11.09
C PRO A 258 3.27 -39.14 10.57
N ALA A 259 4.39 -39.91 10.56
CA ALA A 259 4.43 -41.29 10.08
C ALA A 259 3.40 -42.20 10.80
N GLU A 260 3.10 -41.90 12.04
CA GLU A 260 2.09 -42.61 12.88
C GLU A 260 0.65 -42.43 12.39
N ALA A 261 0.36 -41.39 11.61
CA ALA A 261 -0.97 -41.12 11.03
C ALA A 261 -1.13 -41.67 9.61
N VAL A 262 -0.09 -42.30 9.06
CA VAL A 262 -0.12 -42.93 7.75
C VAL A 262 -0.54 -44.42 7.94
N PRO A 263 -1.58 -44.94 7.24
CA PRO A 263 -1.90 -46.36 7.28
C PRO A 263 -0.65 -47.19 6.94
N ALA A 264 -0.35 -48.18 7.78
CA ALA A 264 0.84 -49.00 7.61
C ALA A 264 0.90 -49.58 6.17
N PRO A 265 2.06 -49.49 5.48
CA PRO A 265 2.23 -50.16 4.20
C PRO A 265 2.08 -51.69 4.38
N THR A 266 1.58 -52.36 3.36
CA THR A 266 1.40 -53.80 3.34
C THR A 266 2.68 -54.52 3.81
N PRO A 267 2.61 -55.55 4.69
CA PRO A 267 3.79 -56.20 5.25
C PRO A 267 4.71 -56.75 4.14
N GLY A 268 5.95 -56.28 4.07
CA GLY A 268 6.98 -56.81 3.18
C GLY A 268 7.85 -55.83 2.42
N ALA A 269 7.63 -54.54 2.50
CA ALA A 269 8.50 -53.54 1.88
C ALA A 269 9.49 -52.96 2.92
N PRO A 270 10.82 -53.12 2.75
CA PRO A 270 11.81 -52.40 3.53
C PRO A 270 11.91 -50.97 2.98
N GLY A 271 11.41 -50.00 3.70
CA GLY A 271 11.50 -48.60 3.30
C GLY A 271 11.41 -47.70 4.51
N GLN A 272 12.33 -46.77 4.62
CA GLN A 272 12.17 -45.60 5.49
C GLN A 272 10.83 -44.95 5.12
N VAL A 273 9.95 -44.79 6.09
CA VAL A 273 8.66 -44.11 5.89
C VAL A 273 8.98 -42.62 5.73
N GLU A 274 9.10 -42.18 4.45
CA GLU A 274 9.21 -40.76 4.17
C GLU A 274 7.99 -40.02 4.73
N PRO A 275 8.17 -38.83 5.33
CA PRO A 275 7.05 -38.07 5.81
C PRO A 275 6.10 -37.72 4.66
N LEU A 276 4.81 -38.01 4.83
CA LEU A 276 3.79 -37.70 3.84
C LEU A 276 3.60 -36.18 3.77
N VAL A 277 4.00 -35.61 2.63
CA VAL A 277 3.81 -34.17 2.36
C VAL A 277 2.44 -33.97 1.74
N ARG A 278 1.58 -33.17 2.40
CA ARG A 278 0.25 -32.83 1.91
C ARG A 278 0.15 -31.37 1.51
N TRP A 279 -0.60 -31.11 0.43
CA TRP A 279 -0.99 -29.77 0.05
C TRP A 279 -1.97 -29.18 1.08
N ARG A 280 -1.61 -28.06 1.70
CA ARG A 280 -2.40 -27.40 2.76
C ARG A 280 -3.75 -26.92 2.22
N GLY A 281 -4.83 -27.35 2.85
CA GLY A 281 -6.22 -26.95 2.60
C GLY A 281 -6.78 -26.05 3.70
N GLU A 282 -8.10 -25.83 3.66
CA GLU A 282 -8.80 -25.05 4.68
C GLU A 282 -8.78 -25.73 6.07
N ALA A 283 -8.79 -27.05 6.10
CA ALA A 283 -8.78 -27.81 7.36
C ALA A 283 -7.50 -27.58 8.17
N GLU A 284 -6.36 -27.44 7.50
CA GLU A 284 -5.06 -27.18 8.13
C GLU A 284 -4.85 -25.69 8.43
N GLY A 285 -5.75 -24.83 7.95
CA GLY A 285 -5.68 -23.37 8.06
C GLY A 285 -4.54 -22.75 7.23
N PHE A 286 -4.64 -21.48 6.97
CA PHE A 286 -3.61 -20.70 6.26
C PHE A 286 -3.02 -19.64 7.17
N PRO A 287 -1.74 -19.27 6.97
CA PRO A 287 -1.18 -18.08 7.58
C PRO A 287 -2.01 -16.84 7.24
N ALA A 288 -1.91 -15.79 8.06
CA ALA A 288 -2.57 -14.53 7.78
C ALA A 288 -2.19 -13.98 6.39
N ALA A 289 -3.13 -13.36 5.70
CA ALA A 289 -2.93 -12.87 4.32
C ALA A 289 -1.68 -11.99 4.15
N LEU A 290 -1.32 -11.23 5.19
CA LEU A 290 -0.12 -10.41 5.22
C LEU A 290 1.19 -11.23 5.22
N GLN A 291 1.16 -12.46 5.67
CA GLN A 291 2.33 -13.35 5.73
C GLN A 291 2.47 -14.21 4.48
N LEU A 292 1.40 -14.38 3.68
CA LEU A 292 1.39 -15.22 2.49
C LEU A 292 2.22 -14.61 1.35
N ILE A 293 3.34 -15.24 1.03
CA ILE A 293 4.19 -14.88 -0.12
C ILE A 293 3.44 -15.28 -1.40
N SER A 294 3.34 -14.36 -2.34
CA SER A 294 2.60 -14.54 -3.59
C SER A 294 3.49 -14.61 -4.83
N SER A 295 4.79 -14.34 -4.69
CA SER A 295 5.78 -14.48 -5.77
C SER A 295 7.19 -14.62 -5.20
N PRO A 296 8.04 -15.52 -5.74
CA PRO A 296 9.45 -15.60 -5.36
C PRO A 296 10.28 -14.42 -5.89
N TYR A 297 9.79 -13.72 -6.92
CA TYR A 297 10.49 -12.60 -7.58
C TYR A 297 10.29 -11.26 -6.88
N ASP A 298 9.24 -11.14 -6.05
CA ASP A 298 9.02 -10.05 -5.13
C ASP A 298 8.34 -10.61 -3.86
N PRO A 299 9.13 -11.00 -2.85
CA PRO A 299 8.60 -11.61 -1.63
C PRO A 299 7.74 -10.67 -0.77
N GLU A 300 7.69 -9.38 -1.09
CA GLU A 300 6.92 -8.37 -0.35
C GLU A 300 5.53 -8.12 -0.94
N VAL A 301 5.27 -8.51 -2.20
CA VAL A 301 3.92 -8.44 -2.76
C VAL A 301 2.96 -9.41 -2.06
N ARG A 302 1.71 -9.01 -1.94
CA ARG A 302 0.65 -9.82 -1.32
C ARG A 302 -0.57 -9.86 -2.21
N TYR A 303 -1.30 -10.97 -2.12
CA TYR A 303 -2.62 -11.10 -2.74
C TYR A 303 -3.66 -10.36 -1.90
N ALA A 304 -4.53 -9.60 -2.56
CA ALA A 304 -5.72 -9.03 -1.96
C ALA A 304 -6.88 -9.04 -2.94
N LYS A 305 -8.10 -8.97 -2.38
CA LYS A 305 -9.34 -8.87 -3.14
C LYS A 305 -10.24 -7.79 -2.52
N LYS A 306 -10.71 -6.86 -3.34
CA LYS A 306 -11.70 -5.86 -2.94
C LYS A 306 -12.86 -5.92 -3.93
N ARG A 307 -14.04 -6.39 -3.47
CA ARG A 307 -15.21 -6.68 -4.33
C ARG A 307 -14.85 -7.68 -5.44
N THR A 308 -14.95 -7.28 -6.70
CA THR A 308 -14.62 -8.10 -7.88
C THR A 308 -13.16 -8.00 -8.32
N THR A 309 -12.40 -7.03 -7.81
CA THR A 309 -10.99 -6.81 -8.19
C THR A 309 -10.07 -7.61 -7.28
N ALA A 310 -9.29 -8.51 -7.87
CA ALA A 310 -8.20 -9.21 -7.20
C ALA A 310 -6.85 -8.78 -7.81
N TRP A 311 -5.83 -8.65 -6.98
CA TRP A 311 -4.49 -8.29 -7.44
C TRP A 311 -3.39 -8.86 -6.53
N ILE A 312 -2.19 -8.97 -7.06
CA ILE A 312 -0.97 -9.25 -6.32
C ILE A 312 -0.11 -7.99 -6.37
N GLY A 313 0.28 -7.45 -5.21
CA GLY A 313 1.07 -6.23 -5.14
C GLY A 313 0.88 -5.46 -3.84
N TYR A 314 0.62 -4.17 -3.99
CA TYR A 314 0.58 -3.18 -2.92
C TYR A 314 -0.72 -2.36 -2.94
N LYS A 315 -0.85 -1.43 -2.00
CA LYS A 315 -1.75 -0.28 -2.05
C LYS A 315 -0.96 1.00 -1.92
N VAL A 316 -1.41 2.07 -2.56
CA VAL A 316 -0.93 3.42 -2.33
C VAL A 316 -2.04 4.26 -1.74
N HIS A 317 -1.72 4.99 -0.67
CA HIS A 317 -2.58 5.95 0.00
C HIS A 317 -2.04 7.35 -0.28
N LEU A 318 -2.88 8.23 -0.79
CA LEU A 318 -2.53 9.62 -1.05
C LEU A 318 -3.36 10.54 -0.15
N THR A 319 -2.68 11.41 0.58
CA THR A 319 -3.30 12.49 1.35
C THR A 319 -3.01 13.81 0.65
N GLU A 320 -4.02 14.64 0.43
CA GLU A 320 -3.87 15.93 -0.22
C GLU A 320 -4.70 17.03 0.45
N THR A 321 -4.29 18.29 0.32
CA THR A 321 -5.08 19.43 0.76
C THR A 321 -6.34 19.59 -0.10
N CYS A 322 -7.41 20.16 0.50
CA CYS A 322 -8.67 20.38 -0.21
C CYS A 322 -9.36 21.71 0.15
N ASP A 323 -8.58 22.68 0.58
CA ASP A 323 -9.08 24.06 0.79
C ASP A 323 -9.36 24.73 -0.56
N GLU A 324 -10.37 25.63 -0.60
CA GLU A 324 -10.88 26.18 -1.86
C GLU A 324 -9.92 27.18 -2.52
N ASP A 325 -9.09 27.82 -1.75
CA ASP A 325 -8.25 28.97 -2.13
C ASP A 325 -6.76 28.64 -2.23
N GLY A 326 -6.43 27.38 -2.44
CA GLY A 326 -5.07 26.88 -2.62
C GLY A 326 -4.94 25.80 -3.68
N PRO A 327 -3.72 25.51 -4.14
CA PRO A 327 -3.49 24.33 -4.94
C PRO A 327 -3.75 23.09 -4.08
N HIS A 328 -4.43 22.09 -4.67
CA HIS A 328 -4.63 20.82 -3.98
C HIS A 328 -3.34 19.99 -4.07
N LEU A 329 -2.47 20.09 -3.06
CA LEU A 329 -1.17 19.43 -3.04
C LEU A 329 -1.21 18.14 -2.24
N ILE A 330 -0.56 17.11 -2.75
CA ILE A 330 -0.36 15.84 -2.05
C ILE A 330 0.67 16.09 -0.95
N THR A 331 0.27 15.86 0.31
CA THR A 331 1.07 16.14 1.51
C THR A 331 1.69 14.90 2.11
N HIS A 332 1.07 13.73 1.89
CA HIS A 332 1.58 12.46 2.40
C HIS A 332 1.29 11.32 1.43
N VAL A 333 2.22 10.35 1.40
CA VAL A 333 2.13 9.13 0.60
C VAL A 333 2.56 7.95 1.44
N ALA A 334 1.72 6.93 1.51
CA ALA A 334 2.08 5.65 2.12
C ALA A 334 1.83 4.52 1.12
N THR A 335 2.81 3.61 1.00
CA THR A 335 2.65 2.36 0.25
C THR A 335 2.63 1.21 1.23
N THR A 336 1.63 0.35 1.14
CA THR A 336 1.47 -0.80 2.02
C THR A 336 1.35 -2.09 1.22
N PRO A 337 1.68 -3.25 1.80
CA PRO A 337 1.26 -4.53 1.26
C PRO A 337 -0.27 -4.56 1.05
N ALA A 338 -0.71 -5.23 -0.01
CA ALA A 338 -2.11 -5.19 -0.44
C ALA A 338 -3.17 -5.52 0.64
N PRO A 339 -2.97 -6.48 1.59
CA PRO A 339 -3.97 -6.82 2.61
C PRO A 339 -4.11 -5.82 3.77
N VAL A 340 -3.15 -4.89 3.96
CA VAL A 340 -3.19 -3.91 5.07
C VAL A 340 -4.49 -3.12 5.00
N ALA A 341 -5.23 -3.03 6.10
CA ALA A 341 -6.49 -2.30 6.11
C ALA A 341 -6.27 -0.78 6.04
N ASP A 342 -7.16 -0.06 5.36
CA ASP A 342 -6.97 1.37 5.12
C ASP A 342 -6.86 2.19 6.42
N ARG A 343 -7.58 1.81 7.50
CA ARG A 343 -7.50 2.44 8.83
C ARG A 343 -6.14 2.30 9.51
N GLU A 344 -5.40 1.21 9.26
CA GLU A 344 -4.09 0.97 9.88
C GLU A 344 -3.02 2.00 9.45
N VAL A 345 -3.29 2.74 8.37
CA VAL A 345 -2.35 3.74 7.81
C VAL A 345 -2.52 5.12 8.47
N LEU A 346 -3.65 5.38 9.14
CA LEU A 346 -3.98 6.72 9.64
C LEU A 346 -3.00 7.22 10.70
N ALA A 347 -2.68 6.42 11.69
CA ALA A 347 -1.80 6.83 12.80
C ALA A 347 -0.43 7.26 12.25
N GLY A 348 0.24 6.41 11.47
CA GLY A 348 1.52 6.75 10.84
C GLY A 348 1.42 7.92 9.86
N GLY A 349 0.28 8.09 9.19
CA GLY A 349 0.01 9.24 8.34
C GLY A 349 -0.07 10.55 9.12
N HIS A 350 -0.79 10.56 10.26
CA HIS A 350 -0.86 11.73 11.14
C HIS A 350 0.49 12.05 11.79
N GLU A 351 1.25 11.05 12.24
CA GLU A 351 2.63 11.22 12.74
C GLU A 351 3.53 11.87 11.69
N ALA A 352 3.51 11.36 10.46
CA ALA A 352 4.30 11.91 9.36
C ALA A 352 3.88 13.35 9.01
N LEU A 353 2.58 13.67 9.03
CA LEU A 353 2.08 15.03 8.81
C LEU A 353 2.44 15.96 9.97
N ALA A 354 2.43 15.46 11.22
CA ALA A 354 2.88 16.20 12.41
C ALA A 354 4.35 16.59 12.29
N ALA A 355 5.21 15.64 11.94
CA ALA A 355 6.64 15.87 11.76
C ALA A 355 6.95 16.95 10.69
N LYS A 356 6.07 17.10 9.70
CA LYS A 356 6.17 18.13 8.63
C LYS A 356 5.49 19.46 9.00
N GLY A 357 4.78 19.54 10.14
CA GLY A 357 3.94 20.69 10.50
C GLY A 357 2.75 20.88 9.55
N LEU A 358 2.22 19.79 8.99
CA LEU A 358 1.14 19.77 7.99
C LEU A 358 -0.12 19.03 8.47
N LEU A 359 -0.29 18.83 9.79
CA LEU A 359 -1.52 18.23 10.32
C LEU A 359 -2.75 19.05 9.91
N PRO A 360 -3.82 18.39 9.39
CA PRO A 360 -5.09 19.06 9.14
C PRO A 360 -5.87 19.31 10.44
N ASP A 361 -6.80 20.22 10.39
CA ASP A 361 -7.87 20.34 11.39
C ASP A 361 -8.97 19.29 11.15
N THR A 362 -9.33 19.13 9.88
CA THR A 362 -10.30 18.13 9.42
C THR A 362 -9.69 17.24 8.36
N HIS A 363 -9.77 15.93 8.59
CA HIS A 363 -9.28 14.91 7.68
C HIS A 363 -10.45 14.09 7.10
N LEU A 364 -10.75 14.31 5.81
CA LEU A 364 -11.83 13.63 5.09
C LEU A 364 -11.36 12.29 4.54
N VAL A 365 -12.05 11.21 4.90
CA VAL A 365 -11.69 9.84 4.54
C VAL A 365 -12.92 9.01 4.15
N ASP A 366 -12.72 7.85 3.50
CA ASP A 366 -13.82 6.91 3.27
C ASP A 366 -14.11 6.05 4.52
N ALA A 367 -15.19 5.27 4.47
CA ALA A 367 -15.60 4.39 5.56
C ALA A 367 -14.53 3.33 5.92
N GLY A 368 -13.59 3.03 5.03
CA GLY A 368 -12.50 2.08 5.27
C GLY A 368 -11.46 2.57 6.27
N TYR A 369 -11.37 3.89 6.43
CA TYR A 369 -10.47 4.55 7.39
C TYR A 369 -11.16 4.86 8.73
N VAL A 370 -12.51 4.91 8.76
CA VAL A 370 -13.24 5.29 9.97
C VAL A 370 -13.43 4.07 10.87
N GLY A 371 -12.96 4.17 12.10
CA GLY A 371 -13.22 3.23 13.17
C GLY A 371 -13.35 3.97 14.50
N ALA A 372 -13.93 3.33 15.50
CA ALA A 372 -14.14 3.96 16.81
C ALA A 372 -12.81 4.38 17.47
N HIS A 373 -11.81 3.50 17.37
CA HIS A 373 -10.47 3.76 17.86
C HIS A 373 -9.82 4.93 17.13
N GLU A 374 -9.89 4.94 15.79
CA GLU A 374 -9.29 5.97 14.94
C GLU A 374 -9.91 7.36 15.17
N LEU A 375 -11.23 7.42 15.42
CA LEU A 375 -11.91 8.67 15.78
C LEU A 375 -11.34 9.28 17.08
N VAL A 376 -11.16 8.45 18.11
CA VAL A 376 -10.62 8.88 19.40
C VAL A 376 -9.13 9.19 19.30
N ALA A 377 -8.34 8.30 18.71
CA ALA A 377 -6.88 8.46 18.61
C ALA A 377 -6.50 9.71 17.80
N SER A 378 -7.13 9.93 16.63
CA SER A 378 -6.87 11.11 15.80
C SER A 378 -7.13 12.41 16.55
N ARG A 379 -8.21 12.45 17.34
CA ARG A 379 -8.56 13.64 18.14
C ARG A 379 -7.64 13.82 19.34
N ARG A 380 -7.39 12.76 20.10
CA ARG A 380 -6.59 12.79 21.33
C ARG A 380 -5.12 13.11 21.06
N ASP A 381 -4.52 12.42 20.06
CA ASP A 381 -3.07 12.42 19.87
C ASP A 381 -2.61 13.54 18.92
N HIS A 382 -3.48 13.98 18.02
CA HIS A 382 -3.13 14.93 16.95
C HIS A 382 -4.07 16.13 16.84
N ASP A 383 -5.14 16.17 17.64
CA ASP A 383 -6.20 17.19 17.54
C ASP A 383 -6.79 17.29 16.12
N VAL A 384 -6.94 16.13 15.44
CA VAL A 384 -7.51 16.01 14.10
C VAL A 384 -8.94 15.50 14.19
N THR A 385 -9.88 16.20 13.57
CA THR A 385 -11.24 15.72 13.38
C THR A 385 -11.28 14.78 12.17
N LEU A 386 -11.41 13.48 12.42
CA LEU A 386 -11.63 12.51 11.37
C LEU A 386 -13.07 12.61 10.86
N PHE A 387 -13.25 12.80 9.55
CA PHE A 387 -14.53 13.06 8.92
C PHE A 387 -14.80 12.12 7.77
N GLY A 388 -15.79 11.25 7.92
CA GLY A 388 -16.17 10.28 6.90
C GLY A 388 -17.36 9.44 7.35
N PRO A 389 -17.96 8.66 6.44
CA PRO A 389 -19.07 7.79 6.77
C PRO A 389 -18.59 6.66 7.70
N THR A 390 -19.44 6.33 8.66
CA THR A 390 -19.16 5.27 9.62
C THR A 390 -19.39 3.88 9.01
N PRO A 391 -18.68 2.84 9.47
CA PRO A 391 -18.95 1.47 9.05
C PRO A 391 -20.41 1.08 9.32
N LYS A 392 -21.04 0.47 8.32
CA LYS A 392 -22.41 -0.04 8.47
C LYS A 392 -22.45 -1.19 9.48
N ASP A 393 -23.52 -1.26 10.24
CA ASP A 393 -23.81 -2.43 11.07
C ASP A 393 -24.30 -3.59 10.18
N HIS A 394 -23.51 -4.67 10.15
CA HIS A 394 -23.79 -5.87 9.35
C HIS A 394 -24.44 -7.00 10.19
N HIS A 395 -24.75 -6.75 11.45
CA HIS A 395 -25.47 -7.73 12.25
C HIS A 395 -26.89 -7.92 11.68
N TRP A 396 -27.41 -9.15 11.81
CA TRP A 396 -28.72 -9.48 11.27
C TRP A 396 -29.83 -8.60 11.86
N GLN A 397 -29.69 -8.14 13.10
CA GLN A 397 -30.64 -7.22 13.74
C GLN A 397 -30.74 -5.87 13.02
N ALA A 398 -29.64 -5.39 12.48
CA ALA A 398 -29.63 -4.15 11.70
C ALA A 398 -30.16 -4.33 10.28
N GLN A 399 -30.18 -5.57 9.77
CA GLN A 399 -30.71 -5.92 8.45
C GLN A 399 -32.19 -6.32 8.49
N ALA A 400 -32.66 -6.78 9.66
CA ALA A 400 -34.07 -7.10 9.86
C ALA A 400 -34.89 -5.82 10.06
N GLU A 401 -36.07 -5.75 9.43
CA GLU A 401 -36.96 -4.57 9.41
C GLU A 401 -37.31 -4.06 10.83
N ASN A 402 -37.35 -4.97 11.83
CA ASN A 402 -37.69 -4.66 13.21
C ASN A 402 -36.78 -5.34 14.25
N GLY A 403 -35.54 -5.62 13.88
CA GLY A 403 -34.54 -6.20 14.79
C GLY A 403 -33.98 -5.18 15.78
N PHE A 404 -33.64 -5.62 17.01
CA PHE A 404 -33.06 -4.75 18.02
C PHE A 404 -31.55 -4.64 17.86
N THR A 405 -31.10 -3.48 17.43
CA THR A 405 -29.69 -3.08 17.33
C THR A 405 -29.15 -2.64 18.70
N LEU A 406 -27.87 -2.29 18.78
CA LEU A 406 -27.28 -1.75 19.99
C LEU A 406 -27.95 -0.44 20.46
N ARG A 407 -28.47 0.37 19.56
CA ARG A 407 -29.13 1.65 19.87
C ARG A 407 -30.46 1.52 20.61
N ASP A 408 -31.08 0.35 20.53
CA ASP A 408 -32.33 0.06 21.21
C ASP A 408 -32.12 -0.29 22.70
N PHE A 409 -30.86 -0.42 23.12
CA PHE A 409 -30.47 -0.69 24.51
C PHE A 409 -30.04 0.61 25.19
N ARG A 410 -30.55 0.85 26.40
CA ARG A 410 -30.11 1.98 27.20
C ARG A 410 -28.90 1.56 28.04
N LEU A 411 -27.77 2.27 27.84
CA LEU A 411 -26.50 2.01 28.51
C LEU A 411 -26.30 2.99 29.66
N ASP A 412 -26.08 2.50 30.86
CA ASP A 412 -25.66 3.25 32.05
C ASP A 412 -24.19 2.92 32.32
N TRP A 413 -23.31 3.78 31.86
CA TRP A 413 -21.86 3.59 31.96
C TRP A 413 -21.33 3.75 33.40
N GLU A 414 -22.01 4.52 34.24
CA GLU A 414 -21.61 4.73 35.64
C GLU A 414 -21.92 3.51 36.49
N ARG A 415 -23.07 2.86 36.23
CA ARG A 415 -23.49 1.67 36.95
C ARG A 415 -23.07 0.36 36.28
N GLU A 416 -22.48 0.46 35.07
CA GLU A 416 -22.14 -0.69 34.21
C GLU A 416 -23.36 -1.61 33.99
N ILE A 417 -24.51 -1.03 33.64
CA ILE A 417 -25.76 -1.76 33.40
C ILE A 417 -26.34 -1.36 32.04
N ALA A 418 -26.77 -2.33 31.26
CA ALA A 418 -27.57 -2.13 30.07
C ALA A 418 -29.04 -2.56 30.34
N THR A 419 -29.99 -1.77 29.86
CA THR A 419 -31.41 -2.11 29.89
C THR A 419 -31.88 -2.45 28.48
N CYS A 420 -32.48 -3.62 28.28
CA CYS A 420 -32.98 -4.08 26.99
C CYS A 420 -34.34 -3.45 26.64
N PRO A 421 -34.82 -3.55 25.38
CA PRO A 421 -36.14 -3.05 24.98
C PRO A 421 -37.33 -3.63 25.76
N ALA A 422 -37.17 -4.82 26.35
CA ALA A 422 -38.17 -5.43 27.25
C ALA A 422 -38.04 -4.98 28.70
N GLY A 423 -37.17 -4.00 29.03
CA GLY A 423 -36.98 -3.46 30.37
C GLY A 423 -36.07 -4.29 31.28
N GLN A 424 -35.52 -5.42 30.83
CA GLN A 424 -34.63 -6.25 31.63
C GLN A 424 -33.24 -5.64 31.72
N ARG A 425 -32.58 -5.82 32.90
CA ARG A 425 -31.23 -5.30 33.14
C ARG A 425 -30.18 -6.36 32.89
N SER A 426 -29.03 -5.95 32.34
CA SER A 426 -27.87 -6.84 32.18
C SER A 426 -27.22 -7.21 33.51
N GLY A 427 -26.43 -8.27 33.52
CA GLY A 427 -25.44 -8.50 34.57
C GLY A 427 -24.29 -7.49 34.49
N ARG A 428 -23.35 -7.63 35.45
CA ARG A 428 -22.13 -6.78 35.50
C ARG A 428 -21.33 -6.91 34.23
N TRP A 429 -20.83 -5.79 33.74
CA TRP A 429 -19.98 -5.72 32.53
C TRP A 429 -18.63 -6.37 32.79
N ARG A 430 -18.02 -6.90 31.72
CA ARG A 430 -16.67 -7.47 31.77
C ARG A 430 -15.83 -6.93 30.66
N LEU A 431 -14.62 -6.51 31.01
CA LEU A 431 -13.60 -6.20 30.02
C LEU A 431 -13.14 -7.50 29.34
N ASP A 432 -13.00 -7.49 28.05
CA ASP A 432 -12.54 -8.60 27.20
C ASP A 432 -11.66 -8.05 26.08
N GLN A 433 -10.99 -8.92 25.35
CA GLN A 433 -10.20 -8.56 24.17
C GLN A 433 -10.73 -9.32 22.96
N ARG A 434 -10.90 -8.62 21.86
CA ARG A 434 -11.28 -9.22 20.59
C ARG A 434 -10.38 -8.69 19.47
N ARG A 435 -9.67 -9.61 18.83
CA ARG A 435 -8.71 -9.28 17.73
C ARG A 435 -7.70 -8.19 18.12
N GLY A 436 -7.22 -8.23 19.37
CA GLY A 436 -6.25 -7.25 19.87
C GLY A 436 -6.84 -5.93 20.38
N HIS A 437 -8.15 -5.72 20.28
CA HIS A 437 -8.82 -4.51 20.78
C HIS A 437 -9.60 -4.80 22.08
N ALA A 438 -9.57 -3.84 23.00
CA ALA A 438 -10.37 -3.89 24.23
C ALA A 438 -11.86 -3.76 23.86
N VAL A 439 -12.68 -4.60 24.44
CA VAL A 439 -14.14 -4.57 24.31
C VAL A 439 -14.81 -4.76 25.67
N VAL A 440 -16.01 -4.24 25.81
CA VAL A 440 -16.84 -4.45 27.01
C VAL A 440 -17.93 -5.45 26.67
N LYS A 441 -17.92 -6.59 27.34
CA LYS A 441 -18.89 -7.66 27.15
C LYS A 441 -20.03 -7.51 28.12
N VAL A 442 -21.25 -7.38 27.64
CA VAL A 442 -22.47 -7.19 28.39
C VAL A 442 -23.38 -8.40 28.15
N ARG A 443 -23.78 -9.07 29.21
CA ARG A 443 -24.64 -10.29 29.16
C ARG A 443 -25.96 -10.08 29.88
N PHE A 444 -27.03 -10.49 29.23
CA PHE A 444 -28.35 -10.60 29.87
C PHE A 444 -28.55 -12.00 30.42
N SER A 445 -29.46 -12.13 31.39
CA SER A 445 -29.79 -13.43 31.98
C SER A 445 -30.54 -14.33 30.96
N ALA A 446 -30.16 -15.60 30.89
CA ALA A 446 -30.91 -16.56 30.08
C ALA A 446 -32.34 -16.74 30.56
N ARG A 447 -32.55 -16.66 31.90
CA ARG A 447 -33.89 -16.76 32.52
C ARG A 447 -34.83 -15.66 32.06
N ASP A 448 -34.29 -14.45 31.77
CA ASP A 448 -35.08 -13.32 31.29
C ASP A 448 -35.26 -13.37 29.77
N CYS A 449 -34.24 -13.86 29.04
CA CYS A 449 -34.27 -13.90 27.58
C CYS A 449 -35.05 -15.05 26.99
N GLN A 450 -35.06 -16.22 27.63
CA GLN A 450 -35.78 -17.41 27.10
C GLN A 450 -37.29 -17.22 27.01
N PRO A 451 -38.01 -16.74 28.05
CA PRO A 451 -39.45 -16.49 27.96
C PRO A 451 -39.82 -15.16 27.29
N CYS A 452 -38.86 -14.35 26.86
CA CYS A 452 -39.12 -13.00 26.35
C CYS A 452 -39.90 -13.04 25.02
N ALA A 453 -41.04 -12.38 24.96
CA ALA A 453 -41.87 -12.27 23.77
C ALA A 453 -41.13 -11.56 22.59
N LEU A 454 -40.12 -10.75 22.91
CA LEU A 454 -39.31 -10.00 21.91
C LEU A 454 -38.04 -10.76 21.48
N LYS A 455 -37.84 -12.00 21.95
CA LYS A 455 -36.62 -12.78 21.72
C LYS A 455 -36.29 -12.92 20.22
N ALA A 456 -37.25 -13.25 19.40
CA ALA A 456 -37.07 -13.46 17.94
C ALA A 456 -36.51 -12.24 17.23
N ARG A 457 -36.77 -11.02 17.70
CA ARG A 457 -36.24 -9.76 17.19
C ARG A 457 -34.89 -9.37 17.80
N CYS A 458 -34.50 -10.04 18.89
CA CYS A 458 -33.35 -9.67 19.72
C CYS A 458 -32.16 -10.60 19.53
N THR A 459 -32.37 -11.92 19.64
CA THR A 459 -31.28 -12.90 19.57
C THR A 459 -31.77 -14.30 19.21
N HIS A 460 -30.98 -15.01 18.41
CA HIS A 460 -31.17 -16.45 18.14
C HIS A 460 -30.53 -17.35 19.22
N ALA A 461 -29.63 -16.79 20.01
CA ALA A 461 -28.93 -17.50 21.09
C ALA A 461 -29.82 -17.66 22.34
N GLU A 462 -29.35 -18.40 23.34
CA GLU A 462 -30.01 -18.58 24.62
C GLU A 462 -30.28 -17.24 25.32
N ARG A 463 -29.35 -16.30 25.20
CA ARG A 463 -29.40 -14.95 25.78
C ARG A 463 -28.81 -13.90 24.85
N ARG A 464 -29.16 -12.65 25.04
CA ARG A 464 -28.51 -11.53 24.36
C ARG A 464 -27.16 -11.23 25.00
N GLU A 465 -26.14 -11.11 24.16
CA GLU A 465 -24.85 -10.52 24.50
C GLU A 465 -24.62 -9.29 23.66
N LEU A 466 -24.13 -8.19 24.26
CA LEU A 466 -23.67 -7.02 23.55
C LEU A 466 -22.16 -6.96 23.68
N MET A 467 -21.51 -6.55 22.63
CA MET A 467 -20.10 -6.17 22.63
C MET A 467 -20.00 -4.67 22.37
N LEU A 468 -19.62 -3.93 23.39
CA LEU A 468 -19.43 -2.49 23.33
C LEU A 468 -17.95 -2.18 23.10
N GLN A 469 -17.67 -1.12 22.38
CA GLN A 469 -16.37 -0.47 22.43
C GLN A 469 -16.16 0.17 23.82
N PRO A 470 -14.92 0.47 24.25
CA PRO A 470 -14.68 1.34 25.40
C PRO A 470 -15.51 2.61 25.31
N ARG A 471 -15.91 3.18 26.46
CA ARG A 471 -16.86 4.30 26.52
C ARG A 471 -16.52 5.45 25.55
N ALA A 472 -15.27 5.93 25.58
CA ALA A 472 -14.84 7.03 24.71
C ALA A 472 -14.99 6.69 23.22
N GLU A 473 -14.64 5.45 22.82
CA GLU A 473 -14.76 4.97 21.44
C GLU A 473 -16.24 4.80 21.03
N HIS A 474 -17.08 4.30 21.95
CA HIS A 474 -18.50 4.16 21.72
C HIS A 474 -19.18 5.53 21.52
N GLU A 475 -18.92 6.48 22.43
CA GLU A 475 -19.45 7.83 22.36
C GLU A 475 -18.99 8.56 21.08
N ALA A 476 -17.70 8.44 20.71
CA ALA A 476 -17.16 9.02 19.48
C ALA A 476 -17.82 8.45 18.21
N LEU A 477 -18.07 7.13 18.20
CA LEU A 477 -18.74 6.49 17.07
C LEU A 477 -20.21 6.90 16.94
N GLU A 478 -20.93 6.99 18.05
CA GLU A 478 -22.33 7.46 18.05
C GLU A 478 -22.44 8.94 17.66
N ALA A 479 -21.51 9.79 18.12
CA ALA A 479 -21.44 11.19 17.71
C ALA A 479 -21.13 11.31 16.19
N ALA A 480 -20.23 10.46 15.65
CA ALA A 480 -19.95 10.44 14.21
C ALA A 480 -21.18 10.00 13.40
N ARG A 481 -21.94 9.02 13.88
CA ARG A 481 -23.20 8.54 13.24
C ARG A 481 -24.32 9.59 13.29
N ALA A 482 -24.44 10.32 14.39
CA ALA A 482 -25.39 11.41 14.51
C ALA A 482 -25.09 12.52 13.50
N ARG A 483 -23.83 12.93 13.43
CA ARG A 483 -23.34 13.92 12.45
C ARG A 483 -23.56 13.48 10.99
N GLU A 484 -23.42 12.18 10.68
CA GLU A 484 -23.65 11.64 9.33
C GLU A 484 -25.10 11.86 8.86
N GLY A 485 -26.07 11.94 9.79
CA GLY A 485 -27.47 12.25 9.49
C GLY A 485 -27.77 13.71 9.23
N GLU A 486 -26.83 14.63 9.44
CA GLU A 486 -27.02 16.07 9.26
C GLU A 486 -26.85 16.48 7.78
N ALA A 487 -27.64 17.45 7.31
CA ALA A 487 -27.54 17.97 5.93
C ALA A 487 -26.15 18.56 5.63
N ALA A 488 -25.49 19.17 6.63
CA ALA A 488 -24.15 19.74 6.54
C ALA A 488 -23.09 18.66 6.24
N PHE A 489 -23.28 17.43 6.72
CA PHE A 489 -22.35 16.33 6.47
C PHE A 489 -22.17 16.05 4.98
N ALA A 490 -23.24 15.93 4.23
CA ALA A 490 -23.18 15.64 2.80
C ALA A 490 -22.46 16.76 2.02
N GLN A 491 -22.63 18.01 2.44
CA GLN A 491 -21.97 19.16 1.81
C GLN A 491 -20.45 19.13 2.06
N GLU A 492 -20.00 18.93 3.28
CA GLU A 492 -18.58 18.88 3.64
C GLU A 492 -17.91 17.61 3.03
N TYR A 493 -18.58 16.46 3.10
CA TYR A 493 -18.04 15.21 2.59
C TYR A 493 -17.85 15.19 1.07
N ARG A 494 -18.59 16.00 0.30
CA ARG A 494 -18.38 16.15 -1.15
C ARG A 494 -16.97 16.58 -1.51
N ARG A 495 -16.26 17.31 -0.62
CA ARG A 495 -14.86 17.72 -0.84
C ARG A 495 -13.93 16.53 -0.99
N ARG A 496 -14.27 15.38 -0.37
CA ARG A 496 -13.51 14.14 -0.50
C ARG A 496 -13.43 13.64 -1.94
N ALA A 497 -14.48 13.82 -2.74
CA ALA A 497 -14.53 13.30 -4.10
C ALA A 497 -13.35 13.74 -5.00
N GLY A 498 -12.71 14.87 -4.68
CA GLY A 498 -11.58 15.35 -5.45
C GLY A 498 -10.35 14.44 -5.41
N VAL A 499 -10.13 13.66 -4.34
CA VAL A 499 -8.98 12.73 -4.27
C VAL A 499 -9.13 11.59 -5.27
N GLU A 500 -10.35 11.20 -5.62
CA GLU A 500 -10.60 10.22 -6.68
C GLU A 500 -10.13 10.74 -8.05
N GLY A 501 -10.32 12.05 -8.30
CA GLY A 501 -9.75 12.72 -9.46
C GLY A 501 -8.22 12.71 -9.47
N THR A 502 -7.58 12.90 -8.32
CA THR A 502 -6.14 12.80 -8.14
C THR A 502 -5.62 11.42 -8.44
N LEU A 503 -6.22 10.38 -7.83
CA LEU A 503 -5.88 8.98 -8.11
C LEU A 503 -6.08 8.64 -9.59
N SER A 504 -7.19 9.08 -10.19
CA SER A 504 -7.48 8.87 -11.61
C SER A 504 -6.45 9.55 -12.53
N ALA A 505 -6.01 10.75 -12.19
CA ALA A 505 -4.95 11.45 -12.93
C ALA A 505 -3.62 10.70 -12.84
N GLY A 506 -3.21 10.29 -11.62
CA GLY A 506 -2.00 9.50 -11.40
C GLY A 506 -2.02 8.16 -12.14
N VAL A 507 -3.15 7.49 -12.18
CA VAL A 507 -3.33 6.22 -12.93
C VAL A 507 -3.16 6.43 -14.43
N ARG A 508 -3.76 7.48 -14.97
CA ARG A 508 -3.74 7.73 -16.43
C ARG A 508 -2.41 8.29 -16.93
N ALA A 509 -1.81 9.22 -16.20
CA ALA A 509 -0.64 9.95 -16.67
C ALA A 509 0.69 9.37 -16.15
N GLN A 510 0.73 8.84 -14.91
CA GLN A 510 1.95 8.39 -14.25
C GLN A 510 1.98 6.89 -13.94
N ALA A 511 1.03 6.11 -14.48
CA ALA A 511 0.92 4.66 -14.26
C ALA A 511 0.89 4.25 -12.76
N LEU A 512 0.25 5.04 -11.88
CA LEU A 512 0.24 4.91 -10.42
C LEU A 512 -0.13 3.49 -9.94
N ARG A 513 -0.96 2.74 -10.68
CA ARG A 513 -1.39 1.37 -10.33
C ARG A 513 -0.42 0.28 -10.78
N ARG A 514 0.77 0.61 -11.25
CA ARG A 514 1.78 -0.36 -11.68
C ARG A 514 3.11 -0.06 -11.01
N ALA A 515 3.60 -0.99 -10.22
CA ALA A 515 4.96 -0.88 -9.70
C ALA A 515 5.96 -0.97 -10.88
N ARG A 516 6.95 -0.08 -10.88
CA ARG A 516 8.09 -0.10 -11.82
C ARG A 516 9.25 -0.93 -11.27
N TYR A 517 9.25 -1.15 -9.96
CA TYR A 517 10.35 -1.72 -9.20
C TYR A 517 9.88 -2.89 -8.37
N ILE A 518 10.81 -3.75 -8.03
CA ILE A 518 10.63 -4.88 -7.09
C ILE A 518 10.92 -4.38 -5.68
N GLY A 519 10.06 -4.75 -4.73
CA GLY A 519 10.19 -4.45 -3.31
C GLY A 519 9.43 -3.20 -2.86
N LEU A 520 9.02 -3.20 -1.58
CA LEU A 520 8.18 -2.18 -0.98
C LEU A 520 8.86 -0.81 -0.94
N ALA A 521 10.14 -0.75 -0.51
CA ALA A 521 10.87 0.52 -0.37
C ALA A 521 11.03 1.26 -1.71
N LYS A 522 11.38 0.53 -2.79
CA LYS A 522 11.49 1.11 -4.13
C LYS A 522 10.13 1.54 -4.68
N THR A 523 9.07 0.78 -4.37
CA THR A 523 7.70 1.12 -4.76
C THR A 523 7.19 2.32 -3.95
N GLN A 524 7.55 2.44 -2.66
CA GLN A 524 7.29 3.64 -1.86
C GLN A 524 7.97 4.87 -2.49
N LEU A 525 9.26 4.79 -2.83
CA LEU A 525 9.96 5.88 -3.51
C LEU A 525 9.27 6.26 -4.82
N GLN A 526 8.86 5.28 -5.63
CA GLN A 526 8.09 5.53 -6.86
C GLN A 526 6.86 6.38 -6.58
N HIS A 527 6.06 6.03 -5.58
CA HIS A 527 4.81 6.73 -5.29
C HIS A 527 5.07 8.13 -4.71
N VAL A 528 6.09 8.29 -3.88
CA VAL A 528 6.51 9.60 -3.36
C VAL A 528 6.96 10.53 -4.50
N VAL A 529 7.80 10.03 -5.39
CA VAL A 529 8.24 10.80 -6.58
C VAL A 529 7.07 11.12 -7.50
N THR A 530 6.15 10.16 -7.70
CA THR A 530 4.91 10.40 -8.46
C THR A 530 4.08 11.53 -7.84
N ALA A 531 3.91 11.54 -6.52
CA ALA A 531 3.18 12.59 -5.81
C ALA A 531 3.88 13.96 -5.94
N ALA A 532 5.20 14.01 -5.76
CA ALA A 532 5.98 15.22 -5.95
C ALA A 532 5.90 15.74 -7.39
N ALA A 533 5.94 14.85 -8.39
CA ALA A 533 5.77 15.19 -9.79
C ALA A 533 4.35 15.73 -10.09
N MET A 534 3.31 15.12 -9.52
CA MET A 534 1.94 15.62 -9.62
C MET A 534 1.81 17.01 -8.99
N ASN A 535 2.43 17.23 -7.84
CA ASN A 535 2.47 18.53 -7.18
C ASN A 535 3.18 19.57 -8.05
N LEU A 536 4.31 19.22 -8.67
CA LEU A 536 5.04 20.12 -9.58
C LEU A 536 4.16 20.58 -10.77
N VAL A 537 3.43 19.64 -11.37
CA VAL A 537 2.47 19.95 -12.46
C VAL A 537 1.34 20.85 -11.97
N ARG A 538 0.80 20.59 -10.78
CA ARG A 538 -0.28 21.39 -10.16
C ARG A 538 0.19 22.79 -9.81
N LEU A 539 1.40 22.93 -9.29
CA LEU A 539 2.02 24.23 -9.03
C LEU A 539 2.20 25.03 -10.33
N GLY A 540 2.70 24.38 -11.39
CA GLY A 540 2.81 25.03 -12.69
C GLY A 540 1.47 25.53 -13.25
N ALA A 541 0.41 24.74 -13.09
CA ALA A 541 -0.94 25.13 -13.47
C ALA A 541 -1.49 26.28 -12.60
N TRP A 542 -1.27 26.21 -11.28
CA TRP A 542 -1.66 27.24 -10.33
C TRP A 542 -0.98 28.60 -10.64
N LEU A 543 0.33 28.59 -10.82
CA LEU A 543 1.11 29.77 -11.20
C LEU A 543 0.72 30.34 -12.57
N ALA A 544 0.15 29.50 -13.44
CA ALA A 544 -0.42 29.91 -14.73
C ALA A 544 -1.83 30.51 -14.61
N GLY A 545 -2.41 30.57 -13.41
CA GLY A 545 -3.79 30.98 -13.23
C GLY A 545 -4.80 30.00 -13.83
N THR A 546 -4.38 28.74 -14.11
CA THR A 546 -5.28 27.72 -14.66
C THR A 546 -6.27 27.28 -13.56
N PRO A 547 -7.60 27.39 -13.78
CA PRO A 547 -8.57 27.00 -12.79
C PRO A 547 -8.52 25.50 -12.51
N LEU A 548 -8.84 25.11 -11.26
CA LEU A 548 -8.95 23.70 -10.91
C LEU A 548 -9.94 22.98 -11.81
N ALA A 549 -9.51 21.82 -12.31
CA ALA A 549 -10.32 21.03 -13.24
C ALA A 549 -11.63 20.57 -12.55
N ARG A 550 -12.75 20.84 -13.17
CA ARG A 550 -14.05 20.31 -12.74
C ARG A 550 -14.21 18.86 -13.20
N THR A 551 -14.98 18.07 -12.45
CA THR A 551 -15.33 16.70 -12.84
C THR A 551 -15.97 16.72 -14.22
N ARG A 552 -15.36 16.04 -15.19
CA ARG A 552 -15.91 15.91 -16.54
C ARG A 552 -17.10 14.97 -16.50
N GLN A 553 -18.28 15.48 -16.80
CA GLN A 553 -19.45 14.68 -17.09
C GLN A 553 -19.51 14.41 -18.59
N SER A 554 -19.83 13.19 -18.99
CA SER A 554 -20.09 12.88 -20.38
C SER A 554 -21.31 13.66 -20.88
N ALA A 555 -21.42 13.89 -22.19
CA ALA A 555 -22.58 14.55 -22.77
C ALA A 555 -23.90 13.80 -22.42
N PHE A 556 -23.84 12.47 -22.43
CA PHE A 556 -24.96 11.62 -22.02
C PHE A 556 -25.31 11.81 -20.54
N ALA A 557 -24.34 11.79 -19.63
CA ALA A 557 -24.61 12.00 -18.21
C ALA A 557 -25.23 13.40 -17.96
N ARG A 558 -24.77 14.44 -18.66
CA ARG A 558 -25.36 15.79 -18.56
C ARG A 558 -26.79 15.82 -19.05
N LEU A 559 -27.07 15.13 -20.15
CA LEU A 559 -28.44 15.03 -20.71
C LEU A 559 -29.37 14.34 -19.71
N MET A 560 -28.96 13.23 -19.12
CA MET A 560 -29.78 12.44 -18.18
C MET A 560 -29.95 13.11 -16.80
N LEU A 561 -29.08 14.03 -16.42
CA LEU A 561 -29.18 14.77 -15.15
C LEU A 561 -29.90 16.12 -15.27
N GLN A 562 -30.19 16.56 -16.48
CA GLN A 562 -31.09 17.69 -16.68
C GLN A 562 -32.54 17.21 -16.40
N PRO A 563 -33.29 17.88 -15.49
CA PRO A 563 -34.70 17.58 -15.36
C PRO A 563 -35.35 17.77 -16.75
N ALA A 564 -36.15 16.83 -17.18
CA ALA A 564 -36.96 17.01 -18.37
C ALA A 564 -37.72 18.34 -18.21
N CYS A 565 -37.43 19.30 -19.06
CA CYS A 565 -38.24 20.52 -19.12
C CYS A 565 -39.70 20.09 -19.38
N ALA A 566 -40.54 20.22 -18.34
CA ALA A 566 -41.97 20.04 -18.47
C ALA A 566 -42.56 21.20 -19.26
#